data_c2167203d5d68176a0675556184eaee3
#
_entry.id   c2167203d5d68176a0675556184eaee3
#
_cell.length_a   1.000
_cell.length_b   1.000
_cell.length_c   1.000
_cell.angle_alpha   90.00
_cell.angle_beta   90.00
_cell.angle_gamma   90.00
#
_symmetry.space_group_name_H-M   'P 1'
#
loop_
_entity.id
_entity.type
_entity.pdbx_description
1 polymer ?
#
loop_
_entity_poly.entity_id
_entity_poly.type
_entity_poly.pdbx_seq_one_letter_code
_entity_poly.pdbx_strand_id
1 'polypeptide(L)'
;MRKIRYTLVADGSSDVVLKPIIEWIVAQHRPEIGLIGELARDMGKVGLSLSDKIPQALKLFPCDILFVHRDAEAMAIDLRISEINEAVVKVHDNFVPIVPIRMTETWLLSDEYAIRSAAENRSGRVDLNIPVKRNWESLNDPKKILFDALITASEKSGRALNKFNPNKQRCLVAQRTNDFSRLRGLVSFDLFESNLVEKLKEF
;
A
#
# COMPACT_ATOMS: atom_id res chain seq x y z
N MET A 1 13.26 9.08 -21.03
CA MET A 1 12.39 8.48 -20.02
C MET A 1 11.14 9.36 -19.89
N ARG A 2 9.96 8.83 -20.22
CA ARG A 2 8.69 9.54 -20.08
C ARG A 2 8.38 9.70 -18.60
N LYS A 3 8.03 10.90 -18.15
CA LYS A 3 7.65 11.16 -16.75
C LYS A 3 6.14 11.21 -16.65
N ILE A 4 5.58 10.45 -15.73
CA ILE A 4 4.13 10.41 -15.42
C ILE A 4 3.97 10.84 -13.96
N ARG A 5 3.07 11.78 -13.73
CA ARG A 5 2.69 12.19 -12.39
C ARG A 5 1.51 11.36 -11.89
N TYR A 6 1.61 10.88 -10.66
CA TYR A 6 0.47 10.24 -10.02
C TYR A 6 0.11 10.90 -8.70
N THR A 7 -1.16 10.77 -8.34
CA THR A 7 -1.68 11.15 -7.03
C THR A 7 -2.29 9.92 -6.39
N LEU A 8 -1.93 9.63 -5.14
CA LEU A 8 -2.54 8.59 -4.31
C LEU A 8 -3.53 9.23 -3.35
N VAL A 9 -4.80 8.92 -3.49
CA VAL A 9 -5.86 9.26 -2.53
C VAL A 9 -6.10 8.05 -1.64
N ALA A 10 -6.03 8.24 -0.33
CA ALA A 10 -6.15 7.17 0.66
C ALA A 10 -6.84 7.69 1.94
N ASP A 11 -7.18 6.78 2.85
CA ASP A 11 -7.86 7.15 4.08
C ASP A 11 -6.92 7.76 5.14
N GLY A 12 -5.65 7.36 5.12
CA GLY A 12 -4.68 7.81 6.11
C GLY A 12 -3.29 8.11 5.57
N SER A 13 -2.52 8.87 6.32
CA SER A 13 -1.12 9.19 5.99
C SER A 13 -0.20 7.96 6.00
N SER A 14 -0.62 6.89 6.67
CA SER A 14 0.10 5.63 6.73
C SER A 14 0.12 4.87 5.39
N ASP A 15 -0.80 5.17 4.49
CA ASP A 15 -0.95 4.50 3.20
C ASP A 15 0.12 4.93 2.19
N VAL A 16 1.01 5.83 2.61
CA VAL A 16 2.28 6.10 1.92
C VAL A 16 3.10 4.83 1.64
N VAL A 17 2.85 3.74 2.37
CA VAL A 17 3.45 2.41 2.15
C VAL A 17 3.11 1.82 0.78
N LEU A 18 2.07 2.30 0.11
CA LEU A 18 1.69 1.86 -1.23
C LEU A 18 2.60 2.44 -2.33
N LYS A 19 3.28 3.55 -2.08
CA LYS A 19 4.16 4.17 -3.09
C LYS A 19 5.26 3.24 -3.61
N PRO A 20 6.07 2.58 -2.76
CA PRO A 20 7.08 1.62 -3.24
C PRO A 20 6.49 0.47 -4.06
N ILE A 21 5.26 0.03 -3.72
CA ILE A 21 4.56 -1.05 -4.44
C ILE A 21 4.16 -0.58 -5.84
N ILE A 22 3.54 0.61 -5.96
CA ILE A 22 3.18 1.22 -7.25
C ILE A 22 4.43 1.38 -8.12
N GLU A 23 5.48 1.96 -7.56
CA GLU A 23 6.74 2.23 -8.26
C GLU A 23 7.42 0.93 -8.72
N TRP A 24 7.37 -0.11 -7.88
CA TRP A 24 7.91 -1.43 -8.25
C TRP A 24 7.13 -2.06 -9.40
N ILE A 25 5.80 -2.06 -9.39
CA ILE A 25 4.99 -2.61 -10.49
C ILE A 25 5.32 -1.89 -11.80
N VAL A 26 5.37 -0.56 -11.78
CA VAL A 26 5.71 0.20 -13.00
C VAL A 26 7.12 -0.13 -13.48
N ALA A 27 8.10 -0.22 -12.59
CA ALA A 27 9.46 -0.60 -12.97
C ALA A 27 9.56 -2.02 -13.56
N GLN A 28 8.70 -2.95 -13.13
CA GLN A 28 8.67 -4.31 -13.69
C GLN A 28 8.08 -4.38 -15.10
N HIS A 29 7.05 -3.58 -15.39
CA HIS A 29 6.28 -3.68 -16.63
C HIS A 29 6.62 -2.59 -17.66
N ARG A 30 7.03 -1.41 -17.21
CA ARG A 30 7.31 -0.23 -18.02
C ARG A 30 8.55 0.53 -17.49
N PRO A 31 9.75 -0.08 -17.52
CA PRO A 31 10.97 0.50 -16.95
C PRO A 31 11.38 1.83 -17.60
N GLU A 32 10.87 2.13 -18.79
CA GLU A 32 11.09 3.40 -19.47
C GLU A 32 10.24 4.56 -18.93
N ILE A 33 9.24 4.28 -18.06
CA ILE A 33 8.41 5.29 -17.40
C ILE A 33 9.02 5.67 -16.06
N GLY A 34 9.25 6.95 -15.86
CA GLY A 34 9.59 7.52 -14.55
C GLY A 34 8.34 8.03 -13.84
N LEU A 35 8.06 7.51 -12.66
CA LEU A 35 6.96 8.00 -11.84
C LEU A 35 7.38 9.15 -10.94
N ILE A 36 6.51 10.16 -10.84
CA ILE A 36 6.60 11.24 -9.84
C ILE A 36 5.26 11.27 -9.14
N GLY A 37 5.22 10.93 -7.85
CA GLY A 37 3.94 10.79 -7.18
C GLY A 37 3.89 11.25 -5.75
N GLU A 38 2.71 11.66 -5.35
CA GLU A 38 2.41 12.17 -4.04
C GLU A 38 1.20 11.47 -3.42
N LEU A 39 1.22 11.34 -2.09
CA LEU A 39 0.03 11.01 -1.31
C LEU A 39 -0.74 12.32 -1.07
N ALA A 40 -2.01 12.38 -1.49
CA ALA A 40 -2.87 13.52 -1.22
C ALA A 40 -3.13 13.64 0.29
N ARG A 41 -2.55 14.66 0.91
CA ARG A 41 -2.65 14.93 2.35
C ARG A 41 -2.73 16.43 2.58
N ASP A 42 -3.08 16.81 3.79
CA ASP A 42 -3.17 18.23 4.18
C ASP A 42 -4.12 19.05 3.29
N MET A 43 -5.22 18.40 2.85
CA MET A 43 -6.19 18.97 1.91
C MET A 43 -7.14 19.99 2.55
N GLY A 44 -6.92 20.35 3.80
CA GLY A 44 -7.81 21.24 4.55
C GLY A 44 -9.06 20.53 5.07
N LYS A 45 -10.15 21.27 5.22
CA LYS A 45 -11.44 20.72 5.63
C LYS A 45 -12.12 20.06 4.43
N VAL A 46 -12.07 18.75 4.37
CA VAL A 46 -12.71 17.92 3.32
C VAL A 46 -13.57 16.87 3.99
N GLY A 47 -14.71 16.53 3.38
CA GLY A 47 -15.55 15.43 3.82
C GLY A 47 -14.80 14.10 3.81
N LEU A 48 -15.34 13.10 4.50
CA LEU A 48 -14.69 11.79 4.65
C LEU A 48 -14.95 10.86 3.45
N SER A 49 -15.96 11.17 2.63
CA SER A 49 -16.30 10.35 1.46
C SER A 49 -15.24 10.47 0.36
N LEU A 50 -15.13 9.45 -0.50
CA LEU A 50 -14.28 9.54 -1.68
C LEU A 50 -14.75 10.65 -2.63
N SER A 51 -16.06 10.83 -2.76
CA SER A 51 -16.65 11.90 -3.60
C SER A 51 -16.26 13.30 -3.16
N ASP A 52 -15.96 13.51 -1.88
CA ASP A 52 -15.44 14.78 -1.38
C ASP A 52 -13.93 14.89 -1.54
N LYS A 53 -13.21 13.80 -1.21
CA LYS A 53 -11.74 13.77 -1.21
C LYS A 53 -11.14 13.90 -2.62
N ILE A 54 -11.69 13.18 -3.60
CA ILE A 54 -11.09 13.04 -4.92
C ILE A 54 -11.04 14.39 -5.68
N PRO A 55 -12.11 15.18 -5.79
CA PRO A 55 -12.06 16.47 -6.47
C PRO A 55 -11.06 17.44 -5.81
N GLN A 56 -11.00 17.45 -4.48
CA GLN A 56 -10.06 18.29 -3.76
C GLN A 56 -8.62 17.82 -3.95
N ALA A 57 -8.38 16.51 -3.96
CA ALA A 57 -7.06 15.95 -4.24
C ALA A 57 -6.58 16.31 -5.65
N LEU A 58 -7.40 16.15 -6.67
CA LEU A 58 -7.07 16.51 -8.06
C LEU A 58 -6.80 17.99 -8.24
N LYS A 59 -7.49 18.85 -7.48
CA LYS A 59 -7.25 20.30 -7.48
C LYS A 59 -5.90 20.67 -6.91
N LEU A 60 -5.47 20.03 -5.82
CA LEU A 60 -4.22 20.34 -5.11
C LEU A 60 -3.02 19.56 -5.66
N PHE A 61 -3.27 18.36 -6.15
CA PHE A 61 -2.27 17.40 -6.64
C PHE A 61 -2.67 16.92 -8.04
N PRO A 62 -2.59 17.76 -9.08
CA PRO A 62 -2.96 17.35 -10.44
C PRO A 62 -2.03 16.26 -10.95
N CYS A 63 -2.58 15.22 -11.60
CA CYS A 63 -1.86 14.03 -12.00
C CYS A 63 -2.29 13.52 -13.38
N ASP A 64 -1.45 12.68 -13.97
CA ASP A 64 -1.72 11.95 -15.21
C ASP A 64 -2.48 10.63 -14.90
N ILE A 65 -2.21 10.02 -13.72
CA ILE A 65 -2.90 8.83 -13.23
C ILE A 65 -3.25 8.98 -11.74
N LEU A 66 -4.48 8.64 -11.38
CA LEU A 66 -4.98 8.68 -10.01
C LEU A 66 -5.02 7.28 -9.41
N PHE A 67 -4.37 7.08 -8.27
CA PHE A 67 -4.57 5.88 -7.45
C PHE A 67 -5.54 6.18 -6.31
N VAL A 68 -6.54 5.34 -6.14
CA VAL A 68 -7.50 5.47 -5.04
C VAL A 68 -7.46 4.21 -4.20
N HIS A 69 -7.08 4.38 -2.95
CA HIS A 69 -6.94 3.29 -2.00
C HIS A 69 -8.06 3.27 -0.97
N ARG A 70 -8.59 2.08 -0.75
CA ARG A 70 -9.41 1.70 0.39
C ARG A 70 -9.16 0.25 0.76
N ASP A 71 -8.97 -0.03 2.03
CA ASP A 71 -8.96 -1.40 2.52
C ASP A 71 -10.34 -2.05 2.32
N ALA A 72 -10.39 -3.31 1.90
CA ALA A 72 -11.66 -4.03 1.80
C ALA A 72 -12.27 -4.31 3.18
N GLU A 73 -11.45 -4.46 4.22
CA GLU A 73 -11.87 -4.80 5.58
C GLU A 73 -12.71 -6.09 5.61
N ALA A 74 -14.00 -5.98 5.95
CA ALA A 74 -14.95 -7.08 5.93
C ALA A 74 -15.82 -7.11 4.65
N MET A 75 -15.68 -6.13 3.77
CA MET A 75 -16.45 -6.02 2.53
C MET A 75 -15.86 -6.90 1.43
N ALA A 76 -16.70 -7.37 0.50
CA ALA A 76 -16.22 -8.00 -0.72
C ALA A 76 -15.42 -7.00 -1.57
N ILE A 77 -14.31 -7.46 -2.16
CA ILE A 77 -13.42 -6.61 -2.93
C ILE A 77 -14.13 -5.89 -4.08
N ASP A 78 -15.04 -6.58 -4.77
CA ASP A 78 -15.79 -6.02 -5.91
C ASP A 78 -16.69 -4.86 -5.50
N LEU A 79 -17.29 -4.93 -4.31
CA LEU A 79 -18.12 -3.84 -3.78
C LEU A 79 -17.27 -2.62 -3.45
N ARG A 80 -16.07 -2.83 -2.92
CA ARG A 80 -15.14 -1.73 -2.64
C ARG A 80 -14.62 -1.09 -3.92
N ILE A 81 -14.35 -1.89 -4.95
CA ILE A 81 -13.95 -1.39 -6.26
C ILE A 81 -15.09 -0.60 -6.90
N SER A 82 -16.33 -1.07 -6.81
CA SER A 82 -17.51 -0.35 -7.32
C SER A 82 -17.68 1.01 -6.64
N GLU A 83 -17.51 1.09 -5.32
CA GLU A 83 -17.51 2.36 -4.56
C GLU A 83 -16.47 3.35 -5.10
N ILE A 84 -15.25 2.88 -5.36
CA ILE A 84 -14.18 3.72 -5.92
C ILE A 84 -14.56 4.18 -7.34
N ASN A 85 -14.99 3.27 -8.20
CA ASN A 85 -15.37 3.56 -9.57
C ASN A 85 -16.48 4.63 -9.63
N GLU A 86 -17.53 4.48 -8.82
CA GLU A 86 -18.63 5.45 -8.75
C GLU A 86 -18.18 6.85 -8.33
N ALA A 87 -17.18 6.92 -7.43
CA ALA A 87 -16.65 8.19 -6.95
C ALA A 87 -15.71 8.87 -7.96
N VAL A 88 -15.02 8.10 -8.82
CA VAL A 88 -13.95 8.63 -9.70
C VAL A 88 -14.44 8.87 -11.12
N VAL A 89 -15.28 7.99 -11.70
CA VAL A 89 -15.57 7.95 -13.14
C VAL A 89 -16.07 9.28 -13.74
N LYS A 90 -16.65 10.13 -12.94
CA LYS A 90 -17.17 11.45 -13.38
C LYS A 90 -16.15 12.58 -13.29
N VAL A 91 -15.00 12.34 -12.69
CA VAL A 91 -14.02 13.40 -12.38
C VAL A 91 -12.63 13.12 -12.93
N HIS A 92 -12.29 11.86 -13.20
CA HIS A 92 -10.97 11.50 -13.75
C HIS A 92 -11.03 10.15 -14.47
N ASP A 93 -10.59 10.11 -15.74
CA ASP A 93 -10.68 8.89 -16.57
C ASP A 93 -9.52 7.92 -16.30
N ASN A 94 -8.33 8.44 -15.97
CA ASN A 94 -7.13 7.66 -15.76
C ASN A 94 -6.95 7.35 -14.27
N PHE A 95 -7.58 6.29 -13.79
CA PHE A 95 -7.43 5.89 -12.39
C PHE A 95 -7.28 4.38 -12.22
N VAL A 96 -6.70 3.99 -11.09
CA VAL A 96 -6.52 2.59 -10.68
C VAL A 96 -6.93 2.44 -9.21
N PRO A 97 -7.92 1.59 -8.92
CA PRO A 97 -8.27 1.22 -7.55
C PRO A 97 -7.16 0.36 -6.91
N ILE A 98 -6.86 0.60 -5.65
CA ILE A 98 -5.98 -0.22 -4.81
C ILE A 98 -6.79 -0.70 -3.62
N VAL A 99 -7.15 -1.97 -3.63
CA VAL A 99 -8.06 -2.56 -2.62
C VAL A 99 -7.44 -3.83 -2.03
N PRO A 100 -6.55 -3.72 -1.05
CA PRO A 100 -6.08 -4.88 -0.29
C PRO A 100 -7.24 -5.59 0.40
N ILE A 101 -7.30 -6.93 0.30
CA ILE A 101 -8.24 -7.71 1.09
C ILE A 101 -7.80 -7.64 2.55
N ARG A 102 -8.74 -7.32 3.44
CA ARG A 102 -8.57 -6.95 4.82
C ARG A 102 -7.88 -5.59 4.96
N MET A 103 -6.55 -5.52 4.90
CA MET A 103 -5.77 -4.30 5.16
C MET A 103 -4.47 -4.31 4.36
N THR A 104 -3.94 -3.14 4.11
CA THR A 104 -2.65 -2.93 3.42
C THR A 104 -1.50 -3.69 4.10
N GLU A 105 -1.54 -3.90 5.42
CA GLU A 105 -0.53 -4.64 6.16
C GLU A 105 -0.40 -6.09 5.71
N THR A 106 -1.43 -6.68 5.09
CA THR A 106 -1.34 -8.00 4.45
C THR A 106 -0.19 -8.06 3.44
N TRP A 107 -0.02 -7.01 2.64
CA TRP A 107 1.02 -6.96 1.62
C TRP A 107 2.42 -6.75 2.23
N LEU A 108 2.51 -6.13 3.40
CA LEU A 108 3.77 -5.89 4.10
C LEU A 108 4.34 -7.14 4.79
N LEU A 109 3.59 -8.24 4.85
CA LEU A 109 4.08 -9.52 5.38
C LEU A 109 5.00 -10.25 4.38
N SER A 110 5.16 -9.75 3.17
CA SER A 110 5.82 -10.45 2.06
C SER A 110 7.34 -10.59 2.21
N ASP A 111 7.99 -9.69 2.94
CA ASP A 111 9.44 -9.64 3.05
C ASP A 111 9.89 -9.63 4.52
N GLU A 112 10.26 -10.80 5.02
CA GLU A 112 10.77 -10.96 6.40
C GLU A 112 12.07 -10.19 6.62
N TYR A 113 12.95 -10.13 5.60
CA TYR A 113 14.18 -9.36 5.72
C TYR A 113 13.91 -7.86 5.86
N ALA A 114 12.94 -7.33 5.11
CA ALA A 114 12.51 -5.94 5.24
C ALA A 114 11.91 -5.66 6.63
N ILE A 115 11.12 -6.61 7.19
CA ILE A 115 10.57 -6.51 8.55
C ILE A 115 11.70 -6.45 9.58
N ARG A 116 12.70 -7.36 9.52
CA ARG A 116 13.86 -7.35 10.41
C ARG A 116 14.68 -6.06 10.25
N SER A 117 14.88 -5.65 9.02
CA SER A 117 15.58 -4.40 8.72
C SER A 117 14.84 -3.18 9.28
N ALA A 118 13.51 -3.13 9.16
CA ALA A 118 12.67 -2.07 9.75
C ALA A 118 12.72 -2.10 11.27
N ALA A 119 12.82 -3.28 11.88
CA ALA A 119 12.97 -3.47 13.32
C ALA A 119 14.39 -3.14 13.85
N GLU A 120 15.30 -2.67 12.97
CA GLU A 120 16.71 -2.34 13.30
C GLU A 120 17.55 -3.57 13.71
N ASN A 121 17.16 -4.77 13.33
CA ASN A 121 17.83 -6.02 13.66
C ASN A 121 17.90 -6.97 12.45
N ARG A 122 18.67 -6.58 11.42
CA ARG A 122 18.81 -7.35 10.16
C ARG A 122 19.34 -8.77 10.34
N SER A 123 20.14 -8.98 11.37
CA SER A 123 20.78 -10.26 11.66
C SER A 123 19.99 -11.15 12.60
N GLY A 124 18.85 -10.67 13.12
CA GLY A 124 17.97 -11.42 14.00
C GLY A 124 17.49 -12.72 13.35
N ARG A 125 17.37 -13.79 14.15
CA ARG A 125 16.99 -15.12 13.69
C ARG A 125 15.76 -15.70 14.39
N VAL A 126 15.19 -14.95 15.34
CA VAL A 126 13.97 -15.37 16.05
C VAL A 126 12.84 -15.53 15.04
N ASP A 127 12.09 -16.62 15.15
CA ASP A 127 10.92 -16.84 14.29
C ASP A 127 9.90 -15.70 14.48
N LEU A 128 9.49 -15.09 13.39
CA LEU A 128 8.53 -13.99 13.41
C LEU A 128 7.06 -14.47 13.42
N ASN A 129 6.85 -15.78 13.34
CA ASN A 129 5.53 -16.42 13.32
C ASN A 129 4.59 -15.82 12.25
N ILE A 130 5.15 -15.41 11.10
CA ILE A 130 4.37 -14.90 9.98
C ILE A 130 3.60 -16.07 9.35
N PRO A 131 2.26 -15.99 9.25
CA PRO A 131 1.47 -17.05 8.64
C PRO A 131 1.91 -17.34 7.20
N VAL A 132 1.66 -18.57 6.74
CA VAL A 132 1.91 -18.95 5.35
C VAL A 132 1.07 -18.10 4.39
N LYS A 133 1.64 -17.73 3.26
CA LYS A 133 1.06 -16.79 2.28
C LYS A 133 -0.39 -17.10 1.89
N ARG A 134 -0.75 -18.39 1.70
CA ARG A 134 -2.12 -18.78 1.33
C ARG A 134 -3.20 -18.29 2.29
N ASN A 135 -2.83 -17.93 3.52
CA ASN A 135 -3.76 -17.49 4.56
C ASN A 135 -3.80 -15.94 4.70
N TRP A 136 -2.93 -15.20 4.01
CA TRP A 136 -2.78 -13.77 4.28
C TRP A 136 -4.06 -12.97 4.06
N GLU A 137 -4.78 -13.21 2.96
CA GLU A 137 -6.03 -12.51 2.68
C GLU A 137 -7.22 -12.97 3.54
N SER A 138 -7.04 -14.04 4.33
CA SER A 138 -8.03 -14.50 5.31
C SER A 138 -7.71 -14.12 6.77
N LEU A 139 -6.61 -13.41 7.01
CA LEU A 139 -6.23 -12.96 8.34
C LEU A 139 -7.25 -11.99 8.92
N ASN A 140 -7.62 -12.18 10.18
CA ASN A 140 -8.56 -11.28 10.84
C ASN A 140 -7.97 -9.90 11.14
N ASP A 141 -6.70 -9.86 11.56
CA ASP A 141 -5.98 -8.63 11.91
C ASP A 141 -4.53 -8.67 11.38
N PRO A 142 -4.31 -8.40 10.08
CA PRO A 142 -2.97 -8.34 9.48
C PRO A 142 -2.07 -7.30 10.14
N LYS A 143 -2.64 -6.20 10.60
CA LYS A 143 -1.91 -5.12 11.28
C LYS A 143 -1.30 -5.59 12.58
N LYS A 144 -2.08 -6.30 13.40
CA LYS A 144 -1.56 -6.90 14.64
C LYS A 144 -0.43 -7.88 14.35
N ILE A 145 -0.60 -8.74 13.34
CA ILE A 145 0.43 -9.73 12.96
C ILE A 145 1.72 -9.04 12.53
N LEU A 146 1.64 -8.00 11.69
CA LEU A 146 2.81 -7.22 11.29
C LEU A 146 3.50 -6.54 12.48
N PHE A 147 2.71 -5.98 13.39
CA PHE A 147 3.25 -5.29 14.57
C PHE A 147 3.92 -6.26 15.54
N ASP A 148 3.31 -7.43 15.78
CA ASP A 148 3.89 -8.50 16.59
C ASP A 148 5.21 -9.00 15.96
N ALA A 149 5.23 -9.19 14.64
CA ALA A 149 6.44 -9.55 13.88
C ALA A 149 7.55 -8.48 14.02
N LEU A 150 7.23 -7.19 13.92
CA LEU A 150 8.18 -6.10 14.11
C LEU A 150 8.73 -6.05 15.54
N ILE A 151 7.88 -6.23 16.54
CA ILE A 151 8.29 -6.31 17.96
C ILE A 151 9.22 -7.49 18.16
N THR A 152 8.84 -8.68 17.71
CA THR A 152 9.64 -9.89 17.80
C THR A 152 10.97 -9.73 17.07
N ALA A 153 10.97 -9.21 15.84
CA ALA A 153 12.18 -8.96 15.06
C ALA A 153 13.14 -8.01 15.74
N SER A 154 12.65 -7.05 16.52
CA SER A 154 13.48 -6.07 17.20
C SER A 154 14.35 -6.67 18.31
N GLU A 155 13.93 -7.80 18.89
CA GLU A 155 14.56 -8.46 20.05
C GLU A 155 14.82 -7.49 21.23
N LYS A 156 14.12 -6.34 21.24
CA LYS A 156 14.25 -5.32 22.30
C LYS A 156 13.49 -5.75 23.55
N SER A 157 13.97 -5.30 24.70
CA SER A 157 13.33 -5.53 25.99
C SER A 157 13.34 -4.27 26.87
N GLY A 158 12.54 -4.27 27.93
CA GLY A 158 12.51 -3.20 28.91
C GLY A 158 12.31 -1.81 28.28
N ARG A 159 13.15 -0.84 28.65
CA ARG A 159 13.03 0.55 28.20
C ARG A 159 13.19 0.71 26.66
N ALA A 160 13.97 -0.14 26.02
CA ALA A 160 14.17 -0.10 24.57
C ALA A 160 12.88 -0.53 23.83
N LEU A 161 12.21 -1.56 24.33
CA LEU A 161 10.92 -2.00 23.80
C LEU A 161 9.83 -0.94 24.00
N ASN A 162 9.77 -0.29 25.16
CA ASN A 162 8.78 0.77 25.42
C ASN A 162 8.91 1.98 24.49
N LYS A 163 10.11 2.22 23.94
CA LYS A 163 10.35 3.28 22.93
C LYS A 163 10.15 2.82 21.48
N PHE A 164 10.05 1.52 21.25
CA PHE A 164 9.85 0.98 19.93
C PHE A 164 8.41 1.20 19.47
N ASN A 165 8.26 1.78 18.28
CA ASN A 165 6.94 2.09 17.73
C ASN A 165 6.71 1.35 16.41
N PRO A 166 6.02 0.19 16.44
CA PRO A 166 5.76 -0.62 15.23
C PRO A 166 5.03 0.16 14.14
N ASN A 167 4.16 1.10 14.52
CA ASN A 167 3.42 1.91 13.57
C ASN A 167 4.33 2.83 12.72
N LYS A 168 5.40 3.36 13.31
CA LYS A 168 6.44 4.10 12.55
C LYS A 168 7.26 3.15 11.68
N GLN A 169 7.59 1.96 12.19
CA GLN A 169 8.41 0.98 11.47
C GLN A 169 7.68 0.39 10.25
N ARG A 170 6.36 0.33 10.25
CA ARG A 170 5.55 -0.14 9.12
C ARG A 170 5.92 0.53 7.79
N CYS A 171 6.09 1.85 7.79
CA CYS A 171 6.49 2.58 6.59
C CYS A 171 7.88 2.16 6.08
N LEU A 172 8.79 1.84 7.01
CA LEU A 172 10.12 1.37 6.65
C LEU A 172 10.11 -0.04 6.07
N VAL A 173 9.14 -0.90 6.42
CA VAL A 173 9.01 -2.23 5.80
C VAL A 173 8.81 -2.06 4.30
N ALA A 174 7.81 -1.27 3.87
CA ALA A 174 7.57 -1.02 2.45
C ALA A 174 8.79 -0.42 1.73
N GLN A 175 9.45 0.56 2.35
CA GLN A 175 10.63 1.21 1.77
C GLN A 175 11.87 0.31 1.66
N ARG A 176 11.95 -0.75 2.47
CA ARG A 176 13.07 -1.69 2.50
C ARG A 176 12.79 -2.99 1.77
N THR A 177 11.56 -3.20 1.32
CA THR A 177 11.19 -4.28 0.41
C THR A 177 11.64 -3.90 -1.00
N ASN A 178 12.57 -4.68 -1.56
CA ASN A 178 13.10 -4.44 -2.90
C ASN A 178 12.35 -5.24 -3.97
N ASP A 179 11.63 -6.28 -3.57
CA ASP A 179 10.91 -7.17 -4.48
C ASP A 179 9.53 -7.54 -3.90
N PHE A 180 8.49 -7.11 -4.58
CA PHE A 180 7.11 -7.42 -4.22
C PHE A 180 6.53 -8.62 -5.00
N SER A 181 7.34 -9.35 -5.77
CA SER A 181 6.90 -10.50 -6.56
C SER A 181 6.21 -11.59 -5.72
N ARG A 182 6.58 -11.71 -4.44
CA ARG A 182 5.92 -12.62 -3.50
C ARG A 182 4.44 -12.30 -3.26
N LEU A 183 3.96 -11.12 -3.62
CA LEU A 183 2.54 -10.76 -3.53
C LEU A 183 1.71 -11.37 -4.66
N ARG A 184 2.32 -11.69 -5.82
CA ARG A 184 1.61 -12.33 -6.94
C ARG A 184 0.99 -13.64 -6.51
N GLY A 185 -0.26 -13.88 -6.89
CA GLY A 185 -1.10 -14.99 -6.42
C GLY A 185 -1.96 -14.64 -5.20
N LEU A 186 -1.87 -13.41 -4.67
CA LEU A 186 -2.91 -12.82 -3.82
C LEU A 186 -3.96 -12.16 -4.72
N VAL A 187 -5.24 -12.44 -4.49
CA VAL A 187 -6.33 -11.97 -5.34
C VAL A 187 -6.32 -10.45 -5.48
N SER A 188 -6.19 -9.75 -4.35
CA SER A 188 -6.20 -8.29 -4.33
C SER A 188 -4.99 -7.67 -5.03
N PHE A 189 -3.82 -8.28 -4.90
CA PHE A 189 -2.60 -7.79 -5.53
C PHE A 189 -2.60 -8.04 -7.04
N ASP A 190 -2.96 -9.26 -7.48
CA ASP A 190 -3.03 -9.60 -8.90
C ASP A 190 -4.02 -8.72 -9.65
N LEU A 191 -5.16 -8.40 -9.02
CA LEU A 191 -6.14 -7.49 -9.59
C LEU A 191 -5.59 -6.07 -9.70
N PHE A 192 -4.92 -5.56 -8.67
CA PHE A 192 -4.26 -4.25 -8.71
C PHE A 192 -3.17 -4.20 -9.78
N GLU A 193 -2.25 -5.19 -9.82
CA GLU A 193 -1.17 -5.26 -10.82
C GLU A 193 -1.75 -5.29 -12.23
N SER A 194 -2.77 -6.12 -12.49
CA SER A 194 -3.42 -6.23 -13.80
C SER A 194 -4.07 -4.92 -14.25
N ASN A 195 -4.82 -4.26 -13.36
CA ASN A 195 -5.47 -2.98 -13.66
C ASN A 195 -4.43 -1.88 -13.94
N LEU A 196 -3.35 -1.84 -13.17
CA LEU A 196 -2.27 -0.87 -13.40
C LEU A 196 -1.56 -1.12 -14.73
N VAL A 197 -1.22 -2.37 -15.04
CA VAL A 197 -0.57 -2.73 -16.31
C VAL A 197 -1.45 -2.37 -17.50
N GLU A 198 -2.76 -2.62 -17.43
CA GLU A 198 -3.69 -2.23 -18.50
C GLU A 198 -3.72 -0.70 -18.68
N LYS A 199 -3.83 0.03 -17.57
CA LYS A 199 -3.84 1.49 -17.61
C LYS A 199 -2.53 2.09 -18.13
N LEU A 200 -1.39 1.47 -17.86
CA LEU A 200 -0.09 1.91 -18.36
C LEU A 200 0.07 1.79 -19.90
N LYS A 201 -0.80 1.05 -20.60
CA LYS A 201 -0.79 0.99 -22.07
C LYS A 201 -1.23 2.31 -22.72
N GLU A 202 -1.96 3.15 -21.98
CA GLU A 202 -2.40 4.46 -22.45
C GLU A 202 -1.27 5.50 -22.45
N PHE A 203 -0.12 5.18 -21.84
CA PHE A 203 1.06 6.02 -21.73
C PHE A 203 2.22 5.49 -22.56
#